data_60cda9687b156b64049540858628109c
#
_entry.id   60cda9687b156b64049540858628109c
#
_cell.length_a   1.000
_cell.length_b   1.000
_cell.length_c   1.000
_cell.angle_alpha   90.00
_cell.angle_beta   90.00
_cell.angle_gamma   90.00
#
_symmetry.space_group_name_H-M   'P 1'
#
loop_
_entity.id
_entity.type
_entity.pdbx_description
1 polymer ?
#
loop_
_entity_poly.entity_id
_entity_poly.type
_entity_poly.pdbx_seq_one_letter_code
_entity_poly.pdbx_strand_id
1 'polypeptide(L)'
;MVFRQCSVGGVAYRGDSSKVKVSADENDRVATVKDLPAGSSSSGLKSNLQDSDDIIHFHDCDLINDLGAVISENPDPETRRHARNLNGFFTVLALCHTVLAAEDSETHCITYKAQSPDEAALVQAAADVGYQFLGRDRDILSLRSPSSEEIEKYELLNILEFTSARKRMSVVVRRIDGDDHRLFLMTKGADNVIFERLKDGVDEDIREDTERHLSQFANEGLRTLTLAYKVINSKHFFFHPRIPQIDGIQ
;
A
#
# COMPACT_ATOMS: atom_id res chain seq x y z
N MET A 1 1.22 -5.38 -15.00
CA MET A 1 -0.04 -4.80 -14.48
C MET A 1 0.31 -3.53 -13.73
N VAL A 2 -0.57 -2.51 -13.73
CA VAL A 2 -0.28 -1.20 -13.15
C VAL A 2 -1.46 -0.78 -12.28
N PHE A 3 -1.17 -0.22 -11.11
CA PHE A 3 -2.17 0.43 -10.26
C PHE A 3 -2.64 1.74 -10.92
N ARG A 4 -3.95 1.99 -10.94
CA ARG A 4 -4.53 3.12 -11.69
C ARG A 4 -5.29 4.09 -10.80
N GLN A 5 -6.15 3.56 -9.92
CA GLN A 5 -7.09 4.36 -9.14
C GLN A 5 -7.31 3.71 -7.79
N CYS A 6 -7.67 4.50 -6.78
CA CYS A 6 -8.14 4.00 -5.49
C CYS A 6 -9.28 4.87 -4.94
N SER A 7 -10.01 4.31 -3.99
CA SER A 7 -11.01 5.01 -3.20
C SER A 7 -10.69 4.80 -1.73
N VAL A 8 -10.50 5.88 -0.99
CA VAL A 8 -10.15 5.84 0.43
C VAL A 8 -10.96 6.89 1.19
N GLY A 9 -11.68 6.46 2.22
CA GLY A 9 -12.43 7.39 3.09
C GLY A 9 -13.51 8.20 2.37
N GLY A 10 -14.11 7.66 1.29
CA GLY A 10 -15.11 8.35 0.46
C GLY A 10 -14.51 9.20 -0.67
N VAL A 11 -13.19 9.32 -0.77
CA VAL A 11 -12.51 10.10 -1.82
C VAL A 11 -11.90 9.15 -2.86
N ALA A 12 -12.13 9.44 -4.15
CA ALA A 12 -11.56 8.68 -5.26
C ALA A 12 -10.33 9.41 -5.83
N TYR A 13 -9.18 8.72 -5.85
CA TYR A 13 -7.94 9.18 -6.45
C TYR A 13 -7.73 8.43 -7.76
N ARG A 14 -7.63 9.18 -8.86
CA ARG A 14 -7.68 8.61 -10.22
C ARG A 14 -6.33 8.56 -10.91
N GLY A 15 -5.30 9.05 -10.23
CA GLY A 15 -3.98 9.24 -10.81
C GLY A 15 -3.95 10.36 -11.84
N ASP A 16 -2.87 11.10 -11.86
CA ASP A 16 -2.65 12.13 -12.87
C ASP A 16 -2.39 11.46 -14.23
N SER A 17 -3.05 11.96 -15.27
CA SER A 17 -2.92 11.44 -16.64
C SER A 17 -1.53 11.70 -17.26
N SER A 18 -0.67 12.41 -16.56
CA SER A 18 0.72 12.65 -16.94
C SER A 18 1.53 11.39 -16.72
N LYS A 19 1.73 10.63 -17.79
CA LYS A 19 2.69 9.54 -17.85
C LYS A 19 4.05 10.06 -17.44
N VAL A 20 4.49 9.77 -16.23
CA VAL A 20 5.91 9.88 -15.89
C VAL A 20 6.60 8.71 -16.59
N LYS A 21 6.87 8.88 -17.87
CA LYS A 21 7.85 8.06 -18.57
C LYS A 21 9.20 8.50 -18.04
N VAL A 22 9.85 7.71 -17.23
CA VAL A 22 11.29 7.79 -17.07
C VAL A 22 11.87 7.14 -18.31
N SER A 23 11.88 7.88 -19.44
CA SER A 23 12.64 7.48 -20.60
C SER A 23 14.09 7.89 -20.36
N ALA A 24 14.98 6.94 -20.36
CA ALA A 24 16.41 7.16 -20.54
C ALA A 24 16.68 7.55 -22.00
N ASP A 25 16.20 8.72 -22.44
CA ASP A 25 16.58 9.33 -23.69
C ASP A 25 16.73 10.85 -23.52
N GLU A 26 17.98 11.28 -23.59
CA GLU A 26 18.46 12.67 -23.51
C GLU A 26 18.07 13.49 -24.74
N ASN A 27 16.86 13.58 -25.22
CA ASN A 27 16.56 14.52 -26.30
C ASN A 27 15.07 14.92 -26.43
N ASP A 28 14.34 15.07 -25.34
CA ASP A 28 13.10 15.86 -25.45
C ASP A 28 12.89 16.72 -24.20
N ARG A 29 13.17 18.03 -24.41
CA ARG A 29 12.96 19.07 -23.42
C ARG A 29 11.47 19.35 -23.32
N VAL A 30 10.79 18.92 -22.25
CA VAL A 30 9.59 19.61 -21.77
C VAL A 30 9.52 19.54 -20.24
N ALA A 31 9.47 20.74 -19.69
CA ALA A 31 9.03 21.18 -18.37
C ALA A 31 9.74 20.62 -17.13
N THR A 32 10.68 21.37 -16.72
CA THR A 32 11.36 21.53 -15.45
C THR A 32 10.41 21.70 -14.26
N VAL A 33 10.50 20.83 -13.27
CA VAL A 33 10.29 21.24 -11.88
C VAL A 33 11.63 21.74 -11.35
N LYS A 34 11.76 23.04 -11.18
CA LYS A 34 12.83 23.70 -10.43
C LYS A 34 12.44 23.64 -8.96
N ASP A 35 13.26 23.07 -8.11
CA ASP A 35 14.24 23.63 -7.22
C ASP A 35 14.59 22.63 -6.12
N LEU A 36 15.76 22.01 -6.24
CA LEU A 36 16.55 21.55 -5.09
C LEU A 36 18.03 21.63 -5.50
N PRO A 37 18.95 22.06 -4.63
CA PRO A 37 20.25 22.53 -5.02
C PRO A 37 21.25 21.43 -5.38
N ALA A 38 22.08 21.78 -6.36
CA ALA A 38 23.10 20.98 -6.99
C ALA A 38 24.33 20.68 -6.10
N GLY A 39 24.86 19.47 -6.30
CA GLY A 39 26.20 19.08 -5.87
C GLY A 39 26.82 18.09 -6.85
N SER A 40 27.50 18.63 -7.84
CA SER A 40 28.67 18.19 -8.65
C SER A 40 28.86 16.77 -9.16
N SER A 41 28.81 16.65 -10.49
CA SER A 41 29.82 16.08 -11.45
C SER A 41 30.38 14.67 -11.25
N SER A 42 30.29 13.72 -12.20
CA SER A 42 30.97 13.64 -13.48
C SER A 42 30.94 12.24 -14.08
N SER A 43 30.88 12.22 -15.41
CA SER A 43 31.46 11.22 -16.36
C SER A 43 31.00 9.77 -16.41
N GLY A 44 30.23 9.48 -17.43
CA GLY A 44 30.46 8.50 -18.50
C GLY A 44 30.78 7.06 -18.16
N LEU A 45 29.79 6.18 -18.39
CA LEU A 45 30.05 4.89 -19.04
C LEU A 45 28.75 4.36 -19.67
N LYS A 46 28.81 4.19 -20.99
CA LYS A 46 27.77 3.49 -21.75
C LYS A 46 27.80 2.01 -21.36
N SER A 47 26.73 1.47 -20.81
CA SER A 47 26.52 0.03 -20.77
C SER A 47 25.11 -0.28 -21.27
N ASN A 48 25.05 -1.14 -22.30
CA ASN A 48 23.87 -1.72 -22.89
C ASN A 48 22.96 -2.31 -21.80
N LEU A 49 21.83 -1.68 -21.52
CA LEU A 49 20.73 -2.26 -20.78
C LEU A 49 19.57 -2.47 -21.77
N GLN A 50 19.50 -3.69 -22.28
CA GLN A 50 18.33 -4.24 -22.90
C GLN A 50 17.28 -4.51 -21.83
N ASP A 51 16.04 -4.12 -22.13
CA ASP A 51 14.80 -4.44 -21.42
C ASP A 51 14.72 -3.98 -19.95
N SER A 52 14.71 -2.67 -19.73
CA SER A 52 14.03 -2.12 -18.56
C SER A 52 12.55 -2.03 -18.89
N ASP A 53 11.75 -2.95 -18.35
CA ASP A 53 10.30 -2.74 -18.24
C ASP A 53 10.08 -1.37 -17.58
N ASP A 54 9.55 -0.40 -18.32
CA ASP A 54 9.24 0.93 -17.81
C ASP A 54 8.27 0.79 -16.63
N ILE A 55 8.77 0.95 -15.41
CA ILE A 55 7.94 0.92 -14.20
C ILE A 55 7.09 2.18 -14.23
N ILE A 56 5.79 2.01 -14.44
CA ILE A 56 4.83 3.10 -14.38
C ILE A 56 4.49 3.32 -12.90
N HIS A 57 4.95 4.44 -12.36
CA HIS A 57 4.66 4.85 -11.00
C HIS A 57 3.25 5.47 -10.89
N PHE A 58 2.58 5.20 -9.77
CA PHE A 58 1.31 5.85 -9.43
C PHE A 58 1.58 7.24 -8.86
N HIS A 59 0.96 8.25 -9.43
CA HIS A 59 1.04 9.63 -8.96
C HIS A 59 -0.34 10.29 -9.02
N ASP A 60 -0.70 11.00 -7.95
CA ASP A 60 -1.95 11.75 -7.84
C ASP A 60 -1.71 12.94 -6.90
N CYS A 61 -1.88 14.16 -7.43
CA CYS A 61 -1.58 15.38 -6.68
C CYS A 61 -2.49 15.58 -5.48
N ASP A 62 -3.78 15.22 -5.59
CA ASP A 62 -4.74 15.36 -4.49
C ASP A 62 -4.39 14.38 -3.36
N LEU A 63 -4.03 13.14 -3.70
CA LEU A 63 -3.56 12.16 -2.74
C LEU A 63 -2.30 12.63 -1.99
N ILE A 64 -1.34 13.20 -2.71
CA ILE A 64 -0.09 13.71 -2.09
C ILE A 64 -0.40 14.86 -1.14
N ASN A 65 -1.32 15.75 -1.51
CA ASN A 65 -1.76 16.85 -0.65
C ASN A 65 -2.45 16.33 0.62
N ASP A 66 -3.36 15.35 0.48
CA ASP A 66 -4.07 14.74 1.62
C ASP A 66 -3.11 13.96 2.53
N LEU A 67 -2.12 13.27 1.97
CA LEU A 67 -1.04 12.64 2.75
C LEU A 67 -0.17 13.69 3.45
N GLY A 68 0.11 14.83 2.82
CA GLY A 68 0.82 15.95 3.44
C GLY A 68 0.07 16.57 4.62
N ALA A 69 -1.26 16.62 4.56
CA ALA A 69 -2.10 17.10 5.65
C ALA A 69 -2.04 16.20 6.91
N VAL A 70 -1.67 14.93 6.75
CA VAL A 70 -1.42 13.99 7.86
C VAL A 70 -0.30 14.46 8.79
N ILE A 71 0.68 15.18 8.24
CA ILE A 71 1.89 15.63 8.95
C ILE A 71 1.66 16.97 9.65
N SER A 72 0.51 17.63 9.42
CA SER A 72 0.21 18.93 10.03
C SER A 72 0.03 18.80 11.56
N GLU A 73 0.54 19.78 12.32
CA GLU A 73 0.55 19.73 13.79
C GLU A 73 -0.84 19.71 14.43
N ASN A 74 -1.88 20.27 13.78
CA ASN A 74 -3.25 20.33 14.32
C ASN A 74 -4.31 20.17 13.22
N PRO A 75 -4.48 18.98 12.63
CA PRO A 75 -5.54 18.76 11.65
C PRO A 75 -6.91 18.76 12.34
N ASP A 76 -7.95 19.27 11.66
CA ASP A 76 -9.33 19.14 12.09
C ASP A 76 -9.74 17.64 12.19
N PRO A 77 -10.85 17.32 12.87
CA PRO A 77 -11.25 15.94 13.10
C PRO A 77 -11.51 15.14 11.82
N GLU A 78 -12.01 15.78 10.76
CA GLU A 78 -12.32 15.13 9.48
C GLU A 78 -11.01 14.80 8.72
N THR A 79 -10.13 15.77 8.58
CA THR A 79 -8.79 15.58 8.02
C THR A 79 -8.02 14.50 8.76
N ARG A 80 -8.09 14.46 10.10
CA ARG A 80 -7.47 13.42 10.92
C ARG A 80 -8.07 12.04 10.67
N ARG A 81 -9.39 11.96 10.46
CA ARG A 81 -10.06 10.70 10.12
C ARG A 81 -9.63 10.21 8.74
N HIS A 82 -9.63 11.11 7.75
CA HIS A 82 -9.22 10.81 6.38
C HIS A 82 -7.75 10.37 6.32
N ALA A 83 -6.88 11.07 7.02
CA ALA A 83 -5.47 10.73 7.18
C ALA A 83 -5.26 9.31 7.74
N ARG A 84 -6.04 8.92 8.75
CA ARG A 84 -5.99 7.54 9.30
C ARG A 84 -6.45 6.50 8.27
N ASN A 85 -7.45 6.82 7.46
CA ASN A 85 -7.93 5.94 6.41
C ASN A 85 -6.86 5.74 5.34
N LEU A 86 -6.20 6.81 4.90
CA LEU A 86 -5.09 6.76 3.94
C LEU A 86 -3.92 5.93 4.49
N ASN A 87 -3.50 6.21 5.72
CA ASN A 87 -2.43 5.46 6.36
C ASN A 87 -2.78 3.96 6.47
N GLY A 88 -4.00 3.64 6.90
CA GLY A 88 -4.47 2.25 6.96
C GLY A 88 -4.50 1.57 5.59
N PHE A 89 -4.98 2.26 4.56
CA PHE A 89 -5.07 1.74 3.20
C PHE A 89 -3.68 1.37 2.65
N PHE A 90 -2.73 2.30 2.66
CA PHE A 90 -1.40 2.05 2.12
C PHE A 90 -0.57 1.09 2.98
N THR A 91 -0.77 1.08 4.30
CA THR A 91 -0.17 0.07 5.18
C THR A 91 -0.66 -1.34 4.84
N VAL A 92 -1.97 -1.52 4.55
CA VAL A 92 -2.49 -2.82 4.10
C VAL A 92 -1.88 -3.22 2.76
N LEU A 93 -1.74 -2.30 1.80
CA LEU A 93 -1.07 -2.60 0.52
C LEU A 93 0.39 -3.01 0.70
N ALA A 94 1.10 -2.35 1.62
CA ALA A 94 2.52 -2.58 1.87
C ALA A 94 2.82 -3.81 2.73
N LEU A 95 1.86 -4.38 3.48
CA LEU A 95 2.10 -5.49 4.40
C LEU A 95 1.27 -6.75 4.09
N CYS A 96 0.09 -6.61 3.46
CA CYS A 96 -0.78 -7.76 3.17
C CYS A 96 -0.46 -8.37 1.81
N HIS A 97 0.69 -9.03 1.68
CA HIS A 97 1.15 -9.65 0.43
C HIS A 97 2.20 -10.75 0.68
N THR A 98 2.59 -11.44 -0.40
CA THR A 98 3.68 -12.43 -0.41
C THR A 98 4.88 -11.99 -1.26
N VAL A 99 4.96 -10.70 -1.57
CA VAL A 99 6.02 -10.11 -2.38
C VAL A 99 7.35 -10.15 -1.65
N LEU A 100 8.42 -10.43 -2.39
CA LEU A 100 9.80 -10.33 -1.91
C LEU A 100 10.39 -9.01 -2.35
N ALA A 101 10.98 -8.29 -1.41
CA ALA A 101 11.80 -7.11 -1.70
C ALA A 101 13.25 -7.52 -1.88
N ALA A 102 13.90 -6.97 -2.88
CA ALA A 102 15.33 -7.12 -3.11
C ALA A 102 15.94 -5.74 -3.29
N GLU A 103 16.93 -5.40 -2.46
CA GLU A 103 17.70 -4.18 -2.58
C GLU A 103 18.87 -4.42 -3.54
N ASP A 104 19.00 -3.52 -4.50
CA ASP A 104 20.16 -3.49 -5.38
C ASP A 104 21.35 -2.89 -4.62
N SER A 105 22.47 -3.62 -4.61
CA SER A 105 23.66 -3.27 -3.82
C SER A 105 24.38 -2.00 -4.30
N GLU A 106 24.19 -1.59 -5.56
CA GLU A 106 24.87 -0.43 -6.15
C GLU A 106 23.98 0.81 -6.11
N THR A 107 22.70 0.66 -6.42
CA THR A 107 21.74 1.78 -6.51
C THR A 107 20.92 2.00 -5.25
N HIS A 108 20.92 1.03 -4.31
CA HIS A 108 20.04 0.99 -3.14
C HIS A 108 18.54 1.06 -3.48
N CYS A 109 18.20 0.83 -4.74
CA CYS A 109 16.82 0.74 -5.18
C CYS A 109 16.19 -0.58 -4.74
N ILE A 110 14.97 -0.52 -4.21
CA ILE A 110 14.21 -1.71 -3.85
C ILE A 110 13.36 -2.13 -5.03
N THR A 111 13.52 -3.39 -5.43
CA THR A 111 12.70 -4.02 -6.46
C THR A 111 11.79 -5.08 -5.84
N TYR A 112 10.56 -5.20 -6.35
CA TYR A 112 9.56 -6.12 -5.84
C TYR A 112 9.37 -7.31 -6.77
N LYS A 113 9.57 -8.52 -6.25
CA LYS A 113 9.37 -9.79 -6.98
C LYS A 113 8.18 -10.52 -6.39
N ALA A 114 7.19 -10.86 -7.22
CA ALA A 114 5.98 -11.56 -6.81
C ALA A 114 5.61 -12.64 -7.83
N GLN A 115 4.91 -13.67 -7.37
CA GLN A 115 4.30 -14.65 -8.27
C GLN A 115 3.11 -14.06 -9.04
N SER A 116 2.42 -13.08 -8.43
CA SER A 116 1.30 -12.38 -9.02
C SER A 116 1.71 -10.96 -9.43
N PRO A 117 1.56 -10.60 -10.72
CA PRO A 117 1.79 -9.23 -11.18
C PRO A 117 0.88 -8.20 -10.49
N ASP A 118 -0.32 -8.63 -10.04
CA ASP A 118 -1.24 -7.78 -9.29
C ASP A 118 -0.66 -7.41 -7.93
N GLU A 119 -0.06 -8.37 -7.20
CA GLU A 119 0.56 -8.09 -5.90
C GLU A 119 1.75 -7.14 -6.03
N ALA A 120 2.63 -7.35 -7.02
CA ALA A 120 3.75 -6.45 -7.27
C ALA A 120 3.28 -5.02 -7.55
N ALA A 121 2.24 -4.85 -8.38
CA ALA A 121 1.68 -3.54 -8.71
C ALA A 121 1.08 -2.81 -7.49
N LEU A 122 0.44 -3.54 -6.57
CA LEU A 122 -0.13 -2.97 -5.36
C LEU A 122 0.96 -2.51 -4.37
N VAL A 123 2.00 -3.34 -4.17
CA VAL A 123 3.13 -2.98 -3.30
C VAL A 123 3.92 -1.82 -3.88
N GLN A 124 4.13 -1.81 -5.21
CA GLN A 124 4.78 -0.69 -5.89
C GLN A 124 3.98 0.60 -5.72
N ALA A 125 2.65 0.57 -5.88
CA ALA A 125 1.81 1.75 -5.68
C ALA A 125 1.87 2.30 -4.25
N ALA A 126 1.99 1.43 -3.24
CA ALA A 126 2.24 1.88 -1.87
C ALA A 126 3.61 2.56 -1.74
N ALA A 127 4.66 2.00 -2.35
CA ALA A 127 5.99 2.58 -2.34
C ALA A 127 6.04 3.94 -3.07
N ASP A 128 5.31 4.10 -4.18
CA ASP A 128 5.24 5.34 -4.96
C ASP A 128 4.70 6.53 -4.14
N VAL A 129 3.85 6.26 -3.15
CA VAL A 129 3.31 7.28 -2.23
C VAL A 129 4.00 7.32 -0.86
N GLY A 130 5.14 6.65 -0.75
CA GLY A 130 6.00 6.70 0.44
C GLY A 130 5.84 5.56 1.44
N TYR A 131 4.91 4.59 1.22
CA TYR A 131 4.77 3.39 2.05
C TYR A 131 5.60 2.25 1.47
N GLN A 132 6.90 2.29 1.74
CA GLN A 132 7.87 1.40 1.12
C GLN A 132 8.13 0.16 1.99
N PHE A 133 7.74 -1.01 1.48
CA PHE A 133 8.11 -2.29 2.07
C PHE A 133 9.60 -2.54 1.84
N LEU A 134 10.38 -2.61 2.91
CA LEU A 134 11.84 -2.77 2.84
C LEU A 134 12.28 -4.23 2.82
N GLY A 135 11.38 -5.13 3.19
CA GLY A 135 11.67 -6.56 3.19
C GLY A 135 11.21 -7.27 4.44
N ARG A 136 11.51 -8.57 4.48
CA ARG A 136 11.19 -9.46 5.58
C ARG A 136 12.45 -10.17 6.06
N ASP A 137 12.73 -10.04 7.35
CA ASP A 137 13.75 -10.86 8.02
C ASP A 137 13.05 -11.82 8.99
N ARG A 138 13.04 -13.12 8.67
CA ARG A 138 12.26 -14.17 9.36
C ARG A 138 10.78 -13.80 9.43
N ASP A 139 10.31 -13.37 10.60
CA ASP A 139 8.93 -12.99 10.85
C ASP A 139 8.76 -11.47 11.05
N ILE A 140 9.82 -10.69 10.84
CA ILE A 140 9.79 -9.24 10.97
C ILE A 140 9.68 -8.60 9.60
N LEU A 141 8.61 -7.86 9.37
CA LEU A 141 8.38 -7.01 8.22
C LEU A 141 8.85 -5.60 8.54
N SER A 142 9.59 -4.97 7.64
CA SER A 142 10.07 -3.60 7.77
C SER A 142 9.36 -2.69 6.77
N LEU A 143 8.77 -1.61 7.26
CA LEU A 143 8.03 -0.64 6.49
C LEU A 143 8.58 0.76 6.75
N ARG A 144 8.87 1.53 5.70
CA ARG A 144 9.04 2.98 5.78
C ARG A 144 7.72 3.63 5.40
N SER A 145 7.25 4.55 6.23
CA SER A 145 6.00 5.28 5.98
C SER A 145 6.18 6.78 6.14
N PRO A 146 5.38 7.62 5.49
CA PRO A 146 5.43 9.07 5.67
C PRO A 146 5.02 9.53 7.08
N SER A 147 4.32 8.66 7.83
CA SER A 147 3.84 8.97 9.18
C SER A 147 4.89 8.78 10.27
N SER A 148 6.06 8.24 9.96
CA SER A 148 7.15 7.97 10.90
C SER A 148 8.50 8.27 10.29
N GLU A 149 9.37 8.93 11.04
CA GLU A 149 10.78 9.12 10.64
C GLU A 149 11.58 7.81 10.77
N GLU A 150 11.14 6.92 11.67
CA GLU A 150 11.77 5.63 11.91
C GLU A 150 11.13 4.52 11.08
N ILE A 151 11.90 3.46 10.82
CA ILE A 151 11.40 2.26 10.15
C ILE A 151 10.45 1.53 11.11
N GLU A 152 9.19 1.42 10.70
CA GLU A 152 8.19 0.66 11.41
C GLU A 152 8.45 -0.84 11.27
N LYS A 153 8.32 -1.58 12.37
CA LYS A 153 8.54 -3.03 12.41
C LYS A 153 7.27 -3.75 12.83
N TYR A 154 6.94 -4.77 12.05
CA TYR A 154 5.77 -5.61 12.27
C TYR A 154 6.18 -7.08 12.34
N GLU A 155 5.84 -7.75 13.43
CA GLU A 155 5.96 -9.19 13.56
C GLU A 155 4.80 -9.86 12.82
N LEU A 156 5.12 -10.68 11.84
CA LEU A 156 4.15 -11.44 11.07
C LEU A 156 3.77 -12.71 11.83
N LEU A 157 2.56 -12.76 12.35
CA LEU A 157 2.08 -13.87 13.17
C LEU A 157 1.39 -14.95 12.32
N ASN A 158 0.70 -14.56 11.26
CA ASN A 158 0.02 -15.51 10.37
C ASN A 158 -0.22 -14.91 8.98
N ILE A 159 -0.21 -15.77 7.98
CA ILE A 159 -0.64 -15.50 6.60
C ILE A 159 -1.75 -16.47 6.23
N LEU A 160 -2.91 -15.94 5.88
CA LEU A 160 -4.01 -16.68 5.32
C LEU A 160 -4.05 -16.39 3.82
N GLU A 161 -3.39 -17.24 3.05
CA GLU A 161 -3.23 -17.05 1.61
C GLU A 161 -4.57 -16.98 0.85
N PHE A 162 -4.50 -16.39 -0.34
CA PHE A 162 -5.66 -16.34 -1.22
C PHE A 162 -6.04 -17.74 -1.70
N THR A 163 -7.32 -18.07 -1.60
CA THR A 163 -7.90 -19.24 -2.26
C THR A 163 -9.17 -18.84 -3.00
N SER A 164 -9.49 -19.55 -4.08
CA SER A 164 -10.70 -19.30 -4.86
C SER A 164 -11.99 -19.45 -4.04
N ALA A 165 -11.98 -20.29 -3.01
CA ALA A 165 -13.10 -20.43 -2.09
C ALA A 165 -13.24 -19.23 -1.15
N ARG A 166 -12.13 -18.73 -0.60
CA ARG A 166 -12.13 -17.58 0.31
C ARG A 166 -12.25 -16.25 -0.41
N LYS A 167 -11.77 -16.15 -1.66
CA LYS A 167 -11.68 -14.92 -2.48
C LYS A 167 -11.02 -13.74 -1.78
N ARG A 168 -10.18 -13.99 -0.78
CA ARG A 168 -9.44 -12.99 -0.01
C ARG A 168 -8.14 -13.55 0.53
N MET A 169 -7.19 -12.67 0.76
CA MET A 169 -5.96 -12.90 1.49
C MET A 169 -6.00 -12.09 2.77
N SER A 170 -5.43 -12.62 3.86
CA SER A 170 -5.32 -11.89 5.12
C SER A 170 -3.96 -12.12 5.75
N VAL A 171 -3.48 -11.14 6.50
CA VAL A 171 -2.30 -11.27 7.37
C VAL A 171 -2.64 -10.80 8.78
N VAL A 172 -2.03 -11.45 9.76
CA VAL A 172 -2.07 -11.01 11.16
C VAL A 172 -0.67 -10.53 11.52
N VAL A 173 -0.57 -9.26 11.87
CA VAL A 173 0.71 -8.64 12.24
C VAL A 173 0.60 -7.97 13.60
N ARG A 174 1.72 -7.94 14.32
CA ARG A 174 1.90 -7.18 15.57
C ARG A 174 2.88 -6.06 15.30
N ARG A 175 2.50 -4.83 15.62
CA ARG A 175 3.46 -3.73 15.65
C ARG A 175 4.41 -3.92 16.82
N ILE A 176 5.73 -3.79 16.60
CA ILE A 176 6.76 -4.07 17.60
C ILE A 176 7.75 -2.91 17.80
N ASP A 177 7.59 -1.84 17.04
CA ASP A 177 8.33 -0.59 17.22
C ASP A 177 7.65 0.28 18.29
N GLY A 178 8.46 0.90 19.14
CA GLY A 178 7.98 1.73 20.25
C GLY A 178 7.14 0.96 21.28
N ASP A 179 6.24 1.66 21.95
CA ASP A 179 5.34 1.09 22.98
C ASP A 179 4.02 0.53 22.39
N ASP A 180 3.85 0.59 21.07
CA ASP A 180 2.63 0.17 20.40
C ASP A 180 2.69 -1.30 19.97
N HIS A 181 2.15 -2.18 20.80
CA HIS A 181 2.09 -3.62 20.53
C HIS A 181 0.74 -4.08 20.00
N ARG A 182 0.01 -3.22 19.28
CA ARG A 182 -1.29 -3.57 18.72
C ARG A 182 -1.17 -4.67 17.67
N LEU A 183 -2.19 -5.53 17.67
CA LEU A 183 -2.39 -6.56 16.68
C LEU A 183 -3.33 -6.06 15.59
N PHE A 184 -2.98 -6.32 14.36
CA PHE A 184 -3.79 -5.97 13.20
C PHE A 184 -4.11 -7.22 12.39
N LEU A 185 -5.39 -7.38 12.05
CA LEU A 185 -5.83 -8.25 10.97
C LEU A 185 -6.04 -7.37 9.75
N MET A 186 -5.25 -7.58 8.72
CA MET A 186 -5.34 -6.89 7.44
C MET A 186 -5.84 -7.86 6.39
N THR A 187 -6.77 -7.43 5.56
CA THR A 187 -7.40 -8.30 4.55
C THR A 187 -7.59 -7.53 3.25
N LYS A 188 -7.34 -8.22 2.14
CA LYS A 188 -7.65 -7.75 0.78
C LYS A 188 -8.40 -8.85 0.01
N GLY A 189 -9.40 -8.49 -0.78
CA GLY A 189 -10.18 -9.48 -1.53
C GLY A 189 -11.31 -8.90 -2.35
N ALA A 190 -12.18 -9.78 -2.83
CA ALA A 190 -13.36 -9.39 -3.58
C ALA A 190 -14.31 -8.55 -2.71
N ASP A 191 -14.92 -7.53 -3.30
CA ASP A 191 -15.80 -6.55 -2.67
C ASP A 191 -16.92 -7.22 -1.85
N ASN A 192 -17.70 -8.09 -2.46
CA ASN A 192 -18.78 -8.79 -1.80
C ASN A 192 -18.33 -9.56 -0.55
N VAL A 193 -17.15 -10.21 -0.62
CA VAL A 193 -16.61 -10.99 0.49
C VAL A 193 -16.11 -10.12 1.63
N ILE A 194 -15.56 -8.95 1.31
CA ILE A 194 -15.09 -8.00 2.32
C ILE A 194 -16.28 -7.29 2.97
N PHE A 195 -17.25 -6.78 2.17
CA PHE A 195 -18.42 -6.06 2.69
C PHE A 195 -19.27 -6.89 3.66
N GLU A 196 -19.45 -8.20 3.39
CA GLU A 196 -20.13 -9.12 4.31
C GLU A 196 -19.48 -9.23 5.70
N ARG A 197 -18.21 -8.83 5.84
CA ARG A 197 -17.39 -8.98 7.06
C ARG A 197 -17.05 -7.67 7.73
N LEU A 198 -17.53 -6.56 7.20
CA LEU A 198 -17.41 -5.27 7.85
C LEU A 198 -18.31 -5.23 9.09
N LYS A 199 -17.93 -4.40 10.04
CA LYS A 199 -18.75 -4.15 11.21
C LYS A 199 -20.00 -3.37 10.80
N ASP A 200 -21.17 -3.84 11.22
CA ASP A 200 -22.45 -3.18 10.95
C ASP A 200 -22.53 -1.78 11.59
N GLY A 201 -23.17 -0.86 10.87
CA GLY A 201 -23.49 0.50 11.36
C GLY A 201 -22.27 1.39 11.58
N VAL A 202 -21.11 1.07 10.98
CA VAL A 202 -19.92 1.91 11.03
C VAL A 202 -19.55 2.36 9.62
N ASP A 203 -19.38 3.68 9.48
CA ASP A 203 -18.91 4.31 8.24
C ASP A 203 -19.77 3.96 7.00
N GLU A 204 -21.11 3.93 7.15
CA GLU A 204 -22.05 3.61 6.06
C GLU A 204 -21.87 4.56 4.86
N ASP A 205 -21.64 5.86 5.12
CA ASP A 205 -21.38 6.85 4.08
C ASP A 205 -20.13 6.46 3.24
N ILE A 206 -19.06 6.04 3.91
CA ILE A 206 -17.83 5.59 3.24
C ILE A 206 -18.08 4.32 2.44
N ARG A 207 -18.93 3.43 2.95
CA ARG A 207 -19.29 2.20 2.25
C ARG A 207 -20.05 2.50 0.97
N GLU A 208 -21.07 3.36 1.02
CA GLU A 208 -21.86 3.77 -0.17
C GLU A 208 -20.99 4.44 -1.22
N ASP A 209 -20.11 5.37 -0.81
CA ASP A 209 -19.17 6.01 -1.71
C ASP A 209 -18.20 4.99 -2.33
N THR A 210 -17.71 4.04 -1.54
CA THR A 210 -16.81 2.99 -2.03
C THR A 210 -17.52 2.10 -3.06
N GLU A 211 -18.75 1.66 -2.81
CA GLU A 211 -19.55 0.87 -3.74
C GLU A 211 -19.79 1.62 -5.05
N ARG A 212 -20.08 2.91 -4.98
CA ARG A 212 -20.23 3.78 -6.14
C ARG A 212 -18.92 3.87 -6.95
N HIS A 213 -17.78 4.10 -6.29
CA HIS A 213 -16.48 4.19 -6.94
C HIS A 213 -16.06 2.85 -7.56
N LEU A 214 -16.28 1.73 -6.86
CA LEU A 214 -16.02 0.39 -7.40
C LEU A 214 -16.82 0.14 -8.70
N SER A 215 -18.09 0.54 -8.73
CA SER A 215 -18.92 0.43 -9.92
C SER A 215 -18.38 1.28 -11.08
N GLN A 216 -17.87 2.49 -10.79
CA GLN A 216 -17.24 3.35 -11.79
C GLN A 216 -15.96 2.70 -12.35
N PHE A 217 -15.07 2.22 -11.46
CA PHE A 217 -13.81 1.56 -11.84
C PHE A 217 -14.06 0.30 -12.68
N ALA A 218 -15.07 -0.50 -12.31
CA ALA A 218 -15.47 -1.67 -13.08
C ALA A 218 -15.99 -1.31 -14.48
N ASN A 219 -16.76 -0.22 -14.61
CA ASN A 219 -17.24 0.28 -15.90
C ASN A 219 -16.09 0.78 -16.80
N GLU A 220 -14.99 1.24 -16.20
CA GLU A 220 -13.76 1.59 -16.92
C GLU A 220 -12.92 0.35 -17.28
N GLY A 221 -13.38 -0.86 -16.95
CA GLY A 221 -12.68 -2.12 -17.22
C GLY A 221 -11.53 -2.41 -16.26
N LEU A 222 -11.46 -1.72 -15.11
CA LEU A 222 -10.43 -1.94 -14.12
C LEU A 222 -10.74 -3.16 -13.26
N ARG A 223 -9.70 -3.90 -12.90
CA ARG A 223 -9.79 -4.96 -11.90
C ARG A 223 -9.83 -4.33 -10.51
N THR A 224 -10.91 -4.57 -9.79
CA THR A 224 -11.13 -3.99 -8.46
C THR A 224 -10.78 -4.96 -7.34
N LEU A 225 -10.35 -4.39 -6.21
CA LEU A 225 -10.02 -5.09 -4.99
C LEU A 225 -10.40 -4.21 -3.79
N THR A 226 -10.98 -4.83 -2.77
CA THR A 226 -11.37 -4.12 -1.54
C THR A 226 -10.46 -4.51 -0.38
N LEU A 227 -10.13 -3.53 0.46
CA LEU A 227 -9.26 -3.67 1.62
C LEU A 227 -10.02 -3.38 2.90
N ALA A 228 -9.69 -4.11 3.94
CA ALA A 228 -10.17 -3.85 5.29
C ALA A 228 -9.09 -4.19 6.31
N TYR A 229 -9.14 -3.54 7.47
CA TYR A 229 -8.32 -3.92 8.60
C TYR A 229 -9.09 -3.82 9.92
N LYS A 230 -8.62 -4.56 10.91
CA LYS A 230 -9.18 -4.56 12.26
C LYS A 230 -8.06 -4.60 13.29
N VAL A 231 -8.14 -3.75 14.30
CA VAL A 231 -7.30 -3.86 15.49
C VAL A 231 -7.86 -4.96 16.39
N ILE A 232 -7.04 -5.97 16.67
CA ILE A 232 -7.42 -7.10 17.53
C ILE A 232 -6.98 -6.80 18.96
N ASN A 233 -7.85 -7.01 19.92
CA ASN A 233 -7.48 -6.91 21.33
C ASN A 233 -6.55 -8.07 21.70
N SER A 234 -5.34 -7.76 22.18
CA SER A 234 -4.32 -8.74 22.56
C SER A 234 -4.80 -9.76 23.60
N LYS A 235 -5.76 -9.39 24.44
CA LYS A 235 -6.35 -10.30 25.43
C LYS A 235 -7.04 -11.52 24.84
N HIS A 236 -7.52 -11.42 23.60
CA HIS A 236 -8.17 -12.55 22.90
C HIS A 236 -7.18 -13.42 22.13
N PHE A 237 -5.96 -12.95 21.89
CA PHE A 237 -4.97 -13.66 21.08
C PHE A 237 -4.13 -14.67 21.88
N PHE A 238 -3.98 -14.48 23.19
CA PHE A 238 -3.15 -15.34 24.04
C PHE A 238 -3.76 -16.72 24.35
N PHE A 239 -5.01 -16.98 23.98
CA PHE A 239 -5.70 -18.24 24.31
C PHE A 239 -5.47 -19.39 23.31
N HIS A 240 -4.82 -19.16 22.16
CA HIS A 240 -4.52 -20.24 21.21
C HIS A 240 -3.10 -20.12 20.65
N PRO A 241 -2.11 -20.90 21.19
CA PRO A 241 -0.74 -20.95 20.68
C PRO A 241 -0.58 -21.61 19.29
N ARG A 242 -1.64 -22.11 18.71
CA ARG A 242 -1.77 -22.52 17.30
C ARG A 242 -3.17 -22.14 16.87
N ILE A 243 -3.30 -21.16 15.99
CA ILE A 243 -4.58 -20.91 15.34
C ILE A 243 -4.84 -22.15 14.47
N PRO A 244 -5.76 -23.07 14.85
CA PRO A 244 -6.27 -24.05 13.90
C PRO A 244 -6.91 -23.20 12.79
N GLN A 245 -6.87 -23.69 11.56
CA GLN A 245 -7.54 -23.07 10.42
C GLN A 245 -8.82 -22.39 10.91
N ILE A 246 -8.83 -21.04 10.86
CA ILE A 246 -10.02 -20.28 11.25
C ILE A 246 -11.01 -20.42 10.09
N ASP A 247 -11.58 -21.60 9.96
CA ASP A 247 -12.80 -21.86 9.22
C ASP A 247 -13.96 -21.54 10.18
N GLY A 248 -14.28 -20.28 10.33
CA GLY A 248 -15.40 -19.90 11.18
C GLY A 248 -15.17 -18.68 12.06
N ILE A 249 -14.78 -17.57 11.48
CA ILE A 249 -15.15 -16.26 12.03
C ILE A 249 -16.43 -15.86 11.31
N GLN A 250 -17.57 -16.24 11.89
CA GLN A 250 -18.83 -15.55 11.70
C GLN A 250 -18.83 -14.25 12.46
#